data_afaa6857feaa9bb04ec6d0156a94aa83
#
_entry.id   afaa6857feaa9bb04ec6d0156a94aa83
#
_cell.length_a   1.000
_cell.length_b   1.000
_cell.length_c   1.000
_cell.angle_alpha   90.00
_cell.angle_beta   90.00
_cell.angle_gamma   90.00
#
_symmetry.space_group_name_H-M   'P 1'
#
loop_
_entity.id
_entity.type
_entity.pdbx_description
1 polymer ?
#
loop_
_entity_poly.entity_id
_entity_poly.type
_entity_poly.pdbx_seq_one_letter_code
_entity_poly.pdbx_strand_id
1 'polypeptide(L)'
;MSVSKKVLEHPVLTICVFALVAIVAFFTLGNIQIDLMPDMDMPVAMVMTSYDNAGPESVEKSVTEVLESGLISVSNLKEMTSESSEGSSLIKLEFNYGTDIDTAINDIRDKLDMVKGSLPDDADSPQIFKFDSSAMPIMTLALNGNRSADELRKLADDEVSDRLEQTAGIAQATVRGGRESIVRIELSQNRLDAYGLTLSSVVGTLASQNIEVGGGSVYEGTRKYMVRTTGEFSSIDEINDTVVGSANGYDVKLSDIGEAFLGYKDQTSEVFINGKPGVYISLQKQSGSNSVNVANAVYKKIEEIQSILPEGVSLDIISDDSTSVRDTLNSLVSSILEGFVLAVLVLFLFLRSVKSTVIMAISIPFSVLITVLVMVFSGITLNMITMTGLILGIGMVVDASVVVLENIYSYRMRGTSAKVSAEIGTQ
;
A
#
# COMPACT_ATOMS: atom_id res chain seq x y z
N MET A 1 41.34 -28.61 -4.85
CA MET A 1 40.75 -29.11 -6.12
C MET A 1 39.87 -28.02 -6.68
N SER A 2 40.08 -27.57 -7.91
CA SER A 2 39.23 -26.52 -8.52
C SER A 2 37.82 -27.06 -8.75
N VAL A 3 36.81 -26.20 -8.62
CA VAL A 3 35.40 -26.56 -8.86
C VAL A 3 35.25 -27.11 -10.28
N SER A 4 35.91 -26.49 -11.26
CA SER A 4 35.91 -26.87 -12.67
C SER A 4 36.36 -28.35 -12.85
N LYS A 5 37.36 -28.81 -12.13
CA LYS A 5 37.83 -30.23 -12.20
C LYS A 5 36.75 -31.21 -11.73
N LYS A 6 36.10 -30.93 -10.58
CA LYS A 6 35.03 -31.80 -10.05
C LYS A 6 33.84 -31.88 -11.02
N VAL A 7 33.45 -30.74 -11.63
CA VAL A 7 32.38 -30.67 -12.62
C VAL A 7 32.71 -31.51 -13.86
N LEU A 8 33.97 -31.46 -14.35
CA LEU A 8 34.40 -32.24 -15.50
C LEU A 8 34.54 -33.74 -15.23
N GLU A 9 34.75 -34.13 -13.96
CA GLU A 9 34.81 -35.55 -13.54
C GLU A 9 33.41 -36.17 -13.44
N HIS A 10 32.37 -35.39 -13.14
CA HIS A 10 31.00 -35.86 -12.95
C HIS A 10 29.97 -35.12 -13.89
N PRO A 11 30.04 -35.27 -15.20
CA PRO A 11 29.23 -34.50 -16.14
C PRO A 11 27.72 -34.75 -15.99
N VAL A 12 27.32 -36.00 -15.72
CA VAL A 12 25.89 -36.35 -15.53
C VAL A 12 25.33 -35.66 -14.28
N LEU A 13 26.06 -35.70 -13.18
CA LEU A 13 25.67 -35.03 -11.93
C LEU A 13 25.52 -33.51 -12.18
N THR A 14 26.46 -32.92 -12.90
CA THR A 14 26.41 -31.50 -13.24
C THR A 14 25.17 -31.14 -14.07
N ILE A 15 24.87 -31.93 -15.10
CA ILE A 15 23.64 -31.69 -15.92
C ILE A 15 22.38 -31.83 -15.06
N CYS A 16 22.33 -32.84 -14.16
CA CYS A 16 21.21 -33.04 -13.26
C CYS A 16 21.01 -31.83 -12.30
N VAL A 17 22.13 -31.32 -11.74
CA VAL A 17 22.07 -30.13 -10.86
C VAL A 17 21.56 -28.91 -11.62
N PHE A 18 22.09 -28.63 -12.83
CA PHE A 18 21.60 -27.52 -13.66
C PHE A 18 20.13 -27.70 -14.05
N ALA A 19 19.70 -28.90 -14.44
CA ALA A 19 18.32 -29.19 -14.75
C ALA A 19 17.39 -28.96 -13.53
N LEU A 20 17.81 -29.39 -12.33
CA LEU A 20 17.08 -29.16 -11.10
C LEU A 20 16.95 -27.66 -10.81
N VAL A 21 18.05 -26.91 -10.91
CA VAL A 21 18.05 -25.45 -10.70
C VAL A 21 17.12 -24.77 -11.69
N ALA A 22 17.14 -25.17 -12.98
CA ALA A 22 16.25 -24.61 -13.99
C ALA A 22 14.78 -24.89 -13.68
N ILE A 23 14.44 -26.11 -13.25
CA ILE A 23 13.06 -26.46 -12.87
C ILE A 23 12.62 -25.63 -11.67
N VAL A 24 13.42 -25.56 -10.61
CA VAL A 24 13.09 -24.77 -9.42
C VAL A 24 12.92 -23.30 -9.77
N ALA A 25 13.86 -22.73 -10.56
CA ALA A 25 13.79 -21.34 -10.98
C ALA A 25 12.53 -21.05 -11.82
N PHE A 26 12.15 -21.96 -12.70
CA PHE A 26 10.94 -21.80 -13.53
C PHE A 26 9.66 -21.77 -12.68
N PHE A 27 9.54 -22.65 -11.68
CA PHE A 27 8.40 -22.61 -10.74
C PHE A 27 8.40 -21.37 -9.85
N THR A 28 9.59 -20.88 -9.51
CA THR A 28 9.74 -19.70 -8.63
C THR A 28 9.40 -18.39 -9.37
N LEU A 29 9.65 -18.32 -10.70
CA LEU A 29 9.31 -17.18 -11.53
C LEU A 29 7.82 -16.79 -11.45
N GLY A 30 6.92 -17.77 -11.31
CA GLY A 30 5.48 -17.53 -11.19
C GLY A 30 5.05 -16.87 -9.88
N ASN A 31 5.90 -16.93 -8.86
CA ASN A 31 5.59 -16.45 -7.50
C ASN A 31 6.44 -15.24 -7.06
N ILE A 32 7.30 -14.72 -7.95
CA ILE A 32 8.10 -13.55 -7.61
C ILE A 32 7.20 -12.32 -7.44
N GLN A 33 7.41 -11.57 -6.38
CA GLN A 33 6.76 -10.29 -6.19
C GLN A 33 7.25 -9.29 -7.22
N ILE A 34 6.30 -8.62 -7.87
CA ILE A 34 6.58 -7.61 -8.89
C ILE A 34 5.96 -6.31 -8.41
N ASP A 35 6.81 -5.29 -8.26
CA ASP A 35 6.43 -3.98 -7.76
C ASP A 35 7.02 -2.86 -8.62
N LEU A 36 6.50 -1.63 -8.50
CA LEU A 36 7.07 -0.48 -9.17
C LEU A 36 8.40 -0.08 -8.52
N MET A 37 8.40 0.05 -7.21
CA MET A 37 9.55 0.42 -6.39
C MET A 37 9.97 -0.74 -5.48
N PRO A 38 11.23 -0.81 -5.07
CA PRO A 38 11.62 -1.72 -4.00
C PRO A 38 10.94 -1.31 -2.70
N ASP A 39 10.74 -2.28 -1.80
CA ASP A 39 10.38 -1.97 -0.43
C ASP A 39 11.52 -1.14 0.18
N MET A 40 11.24 0.13 0.41
CA MET A 40 12.18 1.06 1.02
C MET A 40 11.68 1.38 2.42
N ASP A 41 12.32 0.80 3.41
CA ASP A 41 12.16 1.24 4.79
C ASP A 41 12.85 2.60 4.93
N MET A 42 12.09 3.66 4.64
CA MET A 42 12.58 5.00 4.96
C MET A 42 12.60 5.13 6.49
N PRO A 43 13.73 5.51 7.06
CA PRO A 43 13.86 5.67 8.50
C PRO A 43 13.19 6.98 8.95
N VAL A 44 11.88 7.09 8.66
CA VAL A 44 11.05 8.27 8.96
C VAL A 44 9.75 7.82 9.62
N ALA A 45 9.42 8.41 10.75
CA ALA A 45 8.13 8.30 11.39
C ALA A 45 7.47 9.69 11.50
N MET A 46 6.16 9.73 11.54
CA MET A 46 5.37 10.94 11.75
C MET A 46 4.47 10.72 12.95
N VAL A 47 4.38 11.74 13.80
CA VAL A 47 3.43 11.78 14.92
C VAL A 47 2.46 12.92 14.65
N MET A 48 1.17 12.59 14.61
CA MET A 48 0.10 13.55 14.37
C MET A 48 -0.83 13.58 15.58
N THR A 49 -1.22 14.78 15.99
CA THR A 49 -2.14 14.98 17.11
C THR A 49 -3.12 16.08 16.75
N SER A 50 -4.42 15.80 16.85
CA SER A 50 -5.47 16.80 16.64
C SER A 50 -5.75 17.52 17.98
N TYR A 51 -5.96 18.81 17.89
CA TYR A 51 -6.42 19.67 18.97
C TYR A 51 -7.43 20.66 18.41
N ASP A 52 -8.65 20.19 18.25
CA ASP A 52 -9.72 20.91 17.57
C ASP A 52 -9.97 22.29 18.17
N ASN A 53 -10.31 23.24 17.31
CA ASN A 53 -10.60 24.63 17.65
C ASN A 53 -9.44 25.42 18.30
N ALA A 54 -8.22 24.91 18.29
CA ALA A 54 -7.03 25.60 18.79
C ALA A 54 -6.28 26.30 17.65
N GLY A 55 -5.93 27.56 17.85
CA GLY A 55 -5.06 28.26 16.89
C GLY A 55 -3.63 27.73 16.91
N PRO A 56 -2.83 27.95 15.84
CA PRO A 56 -1.47 27.41 15.69
C PRO A 56 -0.55 27.64 16.88
N GLU A 57 -0.57 28.83 17.47
CA GLU A 57 0.23 29.17 18.67
C GLU A 57 -0.17 28.35 19.89
N SER A 58 -1.47 28.07 20.06
CA SER A 58 -1.96 27.21 21.15
C SER A 58 -1.60 25.76 20.93
N VAL A 59 -1.68 25.27 19.68
CA VAL A 59 -1.25 23.93 19.29
C VAL A 59 0.26 23.77 19.55
N GLU A 60 1.07 24.76 19.12
CA GLU A 60 2.52 24.76 19.33
C GLU A 60 2.85 24.60 20.82
N LYS A 61 2.32 25.50 21.66
CA LYS A 61 2.70 25.58 23.08
C LYS A 61 2.13 24.42 23.91
N SER A 62 0.90 24.00 23.65
CA SER A 62 0.20 23.05 24.52
C SER A 62 0.33 21.60 24.03
N VAL A 63 0.63 21.37 22.76
CA VAL A 63 0.73 20.03 22.17
C VAL A 63 2.12 19.78 21.60
N THR A 64 2.59 20.60 20.65
CA THR A 64 3.83 20.34 19.92
C THR A 64 5.05 20.34 20.83
N GLU A 65 5.26 21.39 21.63
CA GLU A 65 6.39 21.49 22.57
C GLU A 65 6.39 20.35 23.61
N VAL A 66 5.21 19.94 24.08
CA VAL A 66 5.07 18.81 25.02
C VAL A 66 5.52 17.51 24.39
N LEU A 67 5.07 17.24 23.16
CA LEU A 67 5.45 16.04 22.41
C LEU A 67 6.93 16.05 22.04
N GLU A 68 7.46 17.18 21.56
CA GLU A 68 8.88 17.34 21.23
C GLU A 68 9.77 17.03 22.44
N SER A 69 9.41 17.53 23.63
CA SER A 69 10.17 17.30 24.85
C SER A 69 10.33 15.82 25.20
N GLY A 70 9.33 14.99 24.90
CA GLY A 70 9.39 13.54 25.02
C GLY A 70 10.19 12.88 23.91
N LEU A 71 9.90 13.28 22.69
CA LEU A 71 10.43 12.65 21.46
C LEU A 71 11.91 12.92 21.21
N ILE A 72 12.47 14.02 21.73
CA ILE A 72 13.90 14.33 21.56
C ILE A 72 14.83 13.26 22.14
N SER A 73 14.33 12.45 23.06
CA SER A 73 15.09 11.36 23.70
C SER A 73 14.98 10.01 22.99
N VAL A 74 14.29 9.94 21.83
CA VAL A 74 14.16 8.73 21.04
C VAL A 74 15.50 8.32 20.47
N SER A 75 15.80 7.02 20.52
CA SER A 75 17.08 6.46 20.09
C SER A 75 17.31 6.61 18.59
N ASN A 76 18.55 6.86 18.18
CA ASN A 76 18.98 7.01 16.76
C ASN A 76 18.27 8.14 15.98
N LEU A 77 17.63 9.07 16.66
CA LEU A 77 17.03 10.25 16.04
C LEU A 77 18.13 11.10 15.38
N LYS A 78 17.95 11.43 14.11
CA LYS A 78 18.85 12.28 13.33
C LYS A 78 18.34 13.71 13.31
N GLU A 79 17.05 13.87 13.01
CA GLU A 79 16.42 15.19 12.87
C GLU A 79 14.94 15.08 13.27
N MET A 80 14.44 16.11 13.91
CA MET A 80 13.02 16.27 14.24
C MET A 80 12.55 17.61 13.69
N THR A 81 11.45 17.59 12.95
CA THR A 81 10.80 18.77 12.39
C THR A 81 9.34 18.74 12.78
N SER A 82 8.82 19.86 13.24
CA SER A 82 7.41 19.98 13.64
C SER A 82 6.71 21.09 12.87
N GLU A 83 5.43 20.91 12.67
CA GLU A 83 4.52 21.87 12.07
C GLU A 83 3.26 21.95 12.92
N SER A 84 2.95 23.17 13.40
CA SER A 84 1.75 23.46 14.16
C SER A 84 0.79 24.28 13.31
N SER A 85 -0.34 23.70 12.99
CA SER A 85 -1.41 24.31 12.19
C SER A 85 -2.65 24.49 13.07
N GLU A 86 -3.67 25.18 12.55
CA GLU A 86 -4.97 25.26 13.22
C GLU A 86 -5.54 23.85 13.43
N GLY A 87 -5.77 23.49 14.68
CA GLY A 87 -6.32 22.20 15.07
C GLY A 87 -5.41 20.99 14.96
N SER A 88 -4.11 21.14 14.58
CA SER A 88 -3.25 19.97 14.31
C SER A 88 -1.78 20.23 14.58
N SER A 89 -1.12 19.26 15.21
CA SER A 89 0.34 19.16 15.34
C SER A 89 0.85 17.97 14.54
N LEU A 90 1.85 18.21 13.70
CA LEU A 90 2.55 17.17 12.92
C LEU A 90 4.04 17.22 13.25
N ILE A 91 4.58 16.12 13.75
CA ILE A 91 6.01 15.98 14.08
C ILE A 91 6.60 14.87 13.20
N LYS A 92 7.57 15.23 12.38
CA LYS A 92 8.36 14.32 11.55
C LYS A 92 9.66 13.97 12.27
N LEU A 93 9.92 12.68 12.41
CA LEU A 93 11.13 12.12 13.03
C LEU A 93 11.93 11.38 11.94
N GLU A 94 13.12 11.87 11.65
CA GLU A 94 14.06 11.23 10.73
C GLU A 94 15.16 10.55 11.54
N PHE A 95 15.40 9.25 11.26
CA PHE A 95 16.39 8.45 11.97
C PHE A 95 17.66 8.25 11.14
N ASN A 96 18.73 7.85 11.80
CA ASN A 96 19.95 7.48 11.12
C ASN A 96 19.74 6.26 10.23
N TYR A 97 20.46 6.22 9.10
CA TYR A 97 20.36 5.12 8.14
C TYR A 97 20.69 3.77 8.81
N GLY A 98 19.87 2.74 8.51
CA GLY A 98 20.02 1.41 9.12
C GLY A 98 19.31 1.26 10.47
N THR A 99 18.55 2.27 10.92
CA THR A 99 17.65 2.12 12.08
C THR A 99 16.45 1.26 11.70
N ASP A 100 16.16 0.26 12.51
CA ASP A 100 14.92 -0.52 12.40
C ASP A 100 13.74 0.37 12.81
N ILE A 101 12.89 0.71 11.82
CA ILE A 101 11.79 1.65 12.01
C ILE A 101 10.72 1.10 12.96
N ASP A 102 10.48 -0.21 12.99
CA ASP A 102 9.48 -0.81 13.88
C ASP A 102 9.95 -0.75 15.35
N THR A 103 11.24 -0.92 15.59
CA THR A 103 11.86 -0.68 16.91
C THR A 103 11.78 0.80 17.30
N ALA A 104 12.05 1.72 16.36
CA ALA A 104 11.94 3.16 16.61
C ALA A 104 10.51 3.58 16.93
N ILE A 105 9.49 3.04 16.25
CA ILE A 105 8.07 3.29 16.53
C ILE A 105 7.68 2.84 17.94
N ASN A 106 8.22 1.73 18.42
CA ASN A 106 7.97 1.29 19.80
C ASN A 106 8.61 2.25 20.80
N ASP A 107 9.84 2.72 20.55
CA ASP A 107 10.49 3.73 21.40
C ASP A 107 9.72 5.06 21.38
N ILE A 108 9.24 5.51 20.21
CA ILE A 108 8.34 6.67 20.08
C ILE A 108 7.10 6.49 20.95
N ARG A 109 6.42 5.33 20.86
CA ARG A 109 5.21 5.04 21.63
C ARG A 109 5.45 5.13 23.12
N ASP A 110 6.54 4.52 23.59
CA ASP A 110 6.93 4.56 25.00
C ASP A 110 7.18 6.00 25.48
N LYS A 111 7.81 6.85 24.64
CA LYS A 111 8.06 8.25 24.96
C LYS A 111 6.78 9.09 24.95
N LEU A 112 5.89 8.86 23.99
CA LEU A 112 4.58 9.52 23.94
C LEU A 112 3.71 9.17 25.13
N ASP A 113 3.70 7.91 25.56
CA ASP A 113 2.95 7.49 26.75
C ASP A 113 3.41 8.19 28.02
N MET A 114 4.70 8.55 28.12
CA MET A 114 5.24 9.32 29.27
C MET A 114 4.72 10.76 29.30
N VAL A 115 4.50 11.40 28.16
CA VAL A 115 4.10 12.80 28.06
C VAL A 115 2.60 13.00 27.82
N LYS A 116 1.86 11.93 27.50
CA LYS A 116 0.44 11.96 27.20
C LYS A 116 -0.39 12.63 28.30
N GLY A 117 -0.04 12.40 29.56
CA GLY A 117 -0.75 13.01 30.71
C GLY A 117 -0.50 14.52 30.87
N SER A 118 0.38 15.11 30.08
CA SER A 118 0.67 16.56 30.07
C SER A 118 -0.02 17.29 28.92
N LEU A 119 -0.70 16.54 28.02
CA LEU A 119 -1.49 17.12 26.95
C LEU A 119 -2.82 17.67 27.49
N PRO A 120 -3.43 18.66 26.85
CA PRO A 120 -4.79 19.10 27.17
C PRO A 120 -5.80 17.96 27.06
N ASP A 121 -6.84 17.97 27.91
CA ASP A 121 -7.89 16.95 27.90
C ASP A 121 -8.68 16.90 26.58
N ASP A 122 -8.76 18.04 25.88
CA ASP A 122 -9.44 18.17 24.58
C ASP A 122 -8.55 17.81 23.38
N ALA A 123 -7.27 17.49 23.61
CA ALA A 123 -6.38 17.03 22.55
C ALA A 123 -6.51 15.51 22.34
N ASP A 124 -6.57 15.10 21.09
CA ASP A 124 -6.57 13.67 20.74
C ASP A 124 -5.27 12.98 21.13
N SER A 125 -5.35 11.67 21.29
CA SER A 125 -4.15 10.86 21.51
C SER A 125 -3.24 10.89 20.28
N PRO A 126 -1.91 11.08 20.45
CA PRO A 126 -0.94 11.09 19.37
C PRO A 126 -1.00 9.80 18.53
N GLN A 127 -1.08 9.94 17.23
CA GLN A 127 -1.06 8.84 16.27
C GLN A 127 0.30 8.77 15.58
N ILE A 128 0.86 7.57 15.47
CA ILE A 128 2.17 7.34 14.87
C ILE A 128 1.96 6.71 13.49
N PHE A 129 2.56 7.32 12.48
CA PHE A 129 2.58 6.83 11.11
C PHE A 129 4.01 6.55 10.67
N LYS A 130 4.25 5.40 10.04
CA LYS A 130 5.50 5.15 9.33
C LYS A 130 5.30 5.44 7.83
N PHE A 131 6.38 5.86 7.19
CA PHE A 131 6.38 5.90 5.73
C PHE A 131 6.46 4.47 5.21
N ASP A 132 5.45 4.07 4.47
CA ASP A 132 5.38 2.78 3.81
C ASP A 132 5.15 3.02 2.31
N SER A 133 6.03 2.50 1.46
CA SER A 133 5.88 2.58 0.01
C SER A 133 4.62 1.85 -0.49
N SER A 134 4.13 0.87 0.27
CA SER A 134 2.88 0.17 -0.03
C SER A 134 1.63 1.03 0.22
N ALA A 135 1.75 2.11 1.01
CA ALA A 135 0.67 3.08 1.21
C ALA A 135 0.43 3.97 -0.02
N MET A 136 1.35 3.98 -0.99
CA MET A 136 1.13 4.70 -2.25
C MET A 136 0.05 3.99 -3.07
N PRO A 137 -0.87 4.76 -3.69
CA PRO A 137 -1.92 4.16 -4.50
C PRO A 137 -1.33 3.49 -5.75
N ILE A 138 -1.75 2.26 -6.04
CA ILE A 138 -1.36 1.55 -7.27
C ILE A 138 -2.21 1.95 -8.47
N MET A 139 -3.42 2.44 -8.22
CA MET A 139 -4.37 2.86 -9.25
C MET A 139 -5.27 3.96 -8.71
N THR A 140 -5.60 4.92 -9.55
CA THR A 140 -6.58 5.96 -9.26
C THR A 140 -7.68 5.92 -10.31
N LEU A 141 -8.92 5.85 -9.84
CA LEU A 141 -10.11 5.77 -10.67
C LEU A 141 -10.90 7.07 -10.56
N ALA A 142 -11.53 7.51 -11.64
CA ALA A 142 -12.48 8.62 -11.66
C ALA A 142 -13.90 8.08 -11.77
N LEU A 143 -14.79 8.52 -10.92
CA LEU A 143 -16.22 8.32 -11.11
C LEU A 143 -16.79 9.58 -11.78
N ASN A 144 -17.20 9.42 -13.05
CA ASN A 144 -17.70 10.47 -13.91
C ASN A 144 -19.20 10.26 -14.21
N GLY A 145 -19.93 11.34 -14.40
CA GLY A 145 -21.34 11.25 -14.79
C GLY A 145 -22.04 12.59 -14.87
N ASN A 146 -23.28 12.55 -15.31
CA ASN A 146 -24.14 13.74 -15.34
C ASN A 146 -24.90 13.90 -14.01
N ARG A 147 -24.17 13.88 -12.90
CA ARG A 147 -24.67 14.01 -11.52
C ARG A 147 -23.80 15.02 -10.77
N SER A 148 -24.31 15.53 -9.66
CA SER A 148 -23.51 16.38 -8.77
C SER A 148 -22.36 15.59 -8.15
N ALA A 149 -21.28 16.28 -7.75
CA ALA A 149 -20.14 15.64 -7.07
C ALA A 149 -20.57 14.92 -5.77
N ASP A 150 -21.56 15.45 -5.06
CA ASP A 150 -22.08 14.85 -3.82
C ASP A 150 -22.84 13.55 -4.08
N GLU A 151 -23.63 13.49 -5.17
CA GLU A 151 -24.30 12.25 -5.58
C GLU A 151 -23.30 11.20 -6.07
N LEU A 152 -22.27 11.63 -6.82
CA LEU A 152 -21.18 10.74 -7.24
C LEU A 152 -20.40 10.25 -6.03
N ARG A 153 -20.16 11.10 -5.02
CA ARG A 153 -19.53 10.72 -3.78
C ARG A 153 -20.31 9.64 -3.04
N LYS A 154 -21.60 9.85 -2.87
CA LYS A 154 -22.46 8.86 -2.23
C LYS A 154 -22.45 7.53 -2.98
N LEU A 155 -22.53 7.56 -4.31
CA LEU A 155 -22.47 6.35 -5.14
C LEU A 155 -21.10 5.66 -5.02
N ALA A 156 -20.00 6.44 -4.92
CA ALA A 156 -18.66 5.92 -4.74
C ALA A 156 -18.51 5.23 -3.37
N ASP A 157 -19.02 5.83 -2.32
CA ASP A 157 -18.95 5.26 -0.96
C ASP A 157 -19.85 4.01 -0.83
N ASP A 158 -21.13 4.09 -1.27
CA ASP A 158 -22.11 3.02 -1.05
C ASP A 158 -21.92 1.79 -1.96
N GLU A 159 -21.47 1.97 -3.21
CA GLU A 159 -21.50 0.90 -4.22
C GLU A 159 -20.12 0.55 -4.81
N VAL A 160 -19.19 1.51 -4.86
CA VAL A 160 -17.94 1.31 -5.59
C VAL A 160 -16.79 0.94 -4.65
N SER A 161 -16.56 1.70 -3.58
CA SER A 161 -15.38 1.52 -2.72
C SER A 161 -15.40 0.16 -2.03
N ASP A 162 -16.52 -0.24 -1.44
CA ASP A 162 -16.65 -1.53 -0.75
C ASP A 162 -16.40 -2.72 -1.69
N ARG A 163 -16.88 -2.63 -2.95
CA ARG A 163 -16.64 -3.68 -3.95
C ARG A 163 -15.20 -3.73 -4.41
N LEU A 164 -14.54 -2.57 -4.49
CA LEU A 164 -13.11 -2.51 -4.82
C LEU A 164 -12.26 -3.06 -3.67
N GLU A 165 -12.59 -2.77 -2.42
CA GLU A 165 -11.89 -3.31 -1.25
C GLU A 165 -12.02 -4.84 -1.10
N GLN A 166 -13.12 -5.41 -1.57
CA GLN A 166 -13.30 -6.88 -1.63
C GLN A 166 -12.42 -7.55 -2.69
N THR A 167 -11.71 -6.78 -3.52
CA THR A 167 -10.80 -7.34 -4.53
C THR A 167 -9.53 -7.87 -3.85
N ALA A 168 -9.15 -9.10 -4.20
CA ALA A 168 -7.95 -9.73 -3.63
C ALA A 168 -6.70 -8.87 -3.85
N GLY A 169 -6.00 -8.55 -2.77
CA GLY A 169 -4.78 -7.75 -2.78
C GLY A 169 -4.99 -6.24 -2.65
N ILE A 170 -6.22 -5.74 -2.56
CA ILE A 170 -6.53 -4.36 -2.19
C ILE A 170 -6.60 -4.26 -0.67
N ALA A 171 -5.92 -3.27 -0.10
CA ALA A 171 -5.96 -2.94 1.32
C ALA A 171 -7.03 -1.90 1.61
N GLN A 172 -7.17 -0.88 0.75
CA GLN A 172 -8.08 0.24 0.95
C GLN A 172 -8.45 0.91 -0.38
N ALA A 173 -9.70 1.38 -0.47
CA ALA A 173 -10.21 2.23 -1.53
C ALA A 173 -10.68 3.56 -0.92
N THR A 174 -9.85 4.60 -1.04
CA THR A 174 -10.16 5.92 -0.46
C THR A 174 -10.86 6.80 -1.47
N VAL A 175 -12.07 7.23 -1.15
CA VAL A 175 -12.86 8.15 -1.98
C VAL A 175 -12.52 9.61 -1.63
N ARG A 176 -12.33 10.44 -2.65
CA ARG A 176 -12.01 11.86 -2.52
C ARG A 176 -12.86 12.67 -3.51
N GLY A 177 -13.24 13.89 -3.10
CA GLY A 177 -14.14 14.76 -3.87
C GLY A 177 -15.60 14.58 -3.48
N GLY A 178 -16.44 15.55 -3.81
CA GLY A 178 -17.80 15.64 -3.30
C GLY A 178 -17.85 15.80 -1.78
N ARG A 179 -19.03 16.12 -1.24
CA ARG A 179 -19.23 16.23 0.20
C ARG A 179 -19.82 14.93 0.74
N GLU A 180 -19.32 14.49 1.88
CA GLU A 180 -19.84 13.35 2.61
C GLU A 180 -21.22 13.68 3.20
N SER A 181 -22.21 12.82 2.94
CA SER A 181 -23.56 12.98 3.49
C SER A 181 -23.59 12.57 4.95
N ILE A 182 -24.06 13.44 5.80
CA ILE A 182 -24.17 13.23 7.25
C ILE A 182 -25.54 13.62 7.76
N VAL A 183 -25.95 13.12 8.91
CA VAL A 183 -27.05 13.68 9.65
C VAL A 183 -26.52 14.83 10.52
N ARG A 184 -26.93 16.06 10.20
CA ARG A 184 -26.57 17.25 10.96
C ARG A 184 -27.65 17.56 11.97
N ILE A 185 -27.24 17.81 13.21
CA ILE A 185 -28.13 18.20 14.30
C ILE A 185 -27.76 19.62 14.72
N GLU A 186 -28.64 20.56 14.47
CA GLU A 186 -28.47 21.96 14.87
C GLU A 186 -29.30 22.27 16.10
N LEU A 187 -28.65 22.73 17.16
CA LEU A 187 -29.28 23.03 18.46
C LEU A 187 -29.28 24.54 18.71
N SER A 188 -30.36 25.04 19.29
CA SER A 188 -30.46 26.43 19.69
C SER A 188 -30.02 26.61 21.13
N GLN A 189 -28.95 27.40 21.38
CA GLN A 189 -28.45 27.69 22.72
C GLN A 189 -29.55 28.26 23.63
N ASN A 190 -30.37 29.19 23.11
CA ASN A 190 -31.44 29.80 23.90
C ASN A 190 -32.51 28.78 24.36
N ARG A 191 -32.79 27.76 23.53
CA ARG A 191 -33.71 26.68 23.90
C ARG A 191 -33.10 25.70 24.88
N LEU A 192 -31.80 25.37 24.73
CA LEU A 192 -31.07 24.56 25.69
C LEU A 192 -31.12 25.21 27.07
N ASP A 193 -30.84 26.51 27.17
CA ASP A 193 -30.83 27.24 28.43
C ASP A 193 -32.24 27.30 29.03
N ALA A 194 -33.28 27.49 28.18
CA ALA A 194 -34.68 27.52 28.65
C ALA A 194 -35.14 26.18 29.28
N TYR A 195 -34.66 25.06 28.77
CA TYR A 195 -34.96 23.73 29.31
C TYR A 195 -33.93 23.25 30.34
N GLY A 196 -32.86 24.01 30.62
CA GLY A 196 -31.81 23.66 31.56
C GLY A 196 -30.95 22.47 31.09
N LEU A 197 -30.82 22.29 29.79
CA LEU A 197 -30.04 21.24 29.17
C LEU A 197 -28.67 21.78 28.67
N THR A 198 -27.67 20.92 28.67
CA THR A 198 -26.35 21.22 28.12
C THR A 198 -26.12 20.45 26.83
N LEU A 199 -25.27 20.99 25.94
CA LEU A 199 -24.88 20.31 24.71
C LEU A 199 -24.36 18.88 25.01
N SER A 200 -23.46 18.76 26.00
CA SER A 200 -22.89 17.46 26.39
C SER A 200 -23.95 16.45 26.86
N SER A 201 -24.99 16.91 27.58
CA SER A 201 -26.08 16.03 28.01
C SER A 201 -26.92 15.52 26.84
N VAL A 202 -27.18 16.36 25.85
CA VAL A 202 -27.91 15.99 24.63
C VAL A 202 -27.10 15.00 23.78
N VAL A 203 -25.81 15.30 23.56
CA VAL A 203 -24.90 14.40 22.81
C VAL A 203 -24.80 13.04 23.51
N GLY A 204 -24.61 13.04 24.83
CA GLY A 204 -24.54 11.79 25.63
C GLY A 204 -25.83 10.95 25.54
N THR A 205 -26.99 11.60 25.55
CA THR A 205 -28.28 10.91 25.43
C THR A 205 -28.47 10.32 24.05
N LEU A 206 -28.21 11.09 22.99
CA LEU A 206 -28.31 10.60 21.61
C LEU A 206 -27.33 9.43 21.37
N ALA A 207 -26.08 9.56 21.80
CA ALA A 207 -25.08 8.49 21.68
C ALA A 207 -25.51 7.23 22.41
N SER A 208 -26.12 7.34 23.59
CA SER A 208 -26.59 6.20 24.37
C SER A 208 -27.79 5.47 23.77
N GLN A 209 -28.57 6.15 22.94
CA GLN A 209 -29.73 5.60 22.24
C GLN A 209 -29.41 5.05 20.86
N ASN A 210 -28.32 5.53 20.21
CA ASN A 210 -27.88 5.06 18.91
C ASN A 210 -26.84 3.93 19.05
N ILE A 211 -27.22 2.86 19.72
CA ILE A 211 -26.34 1.71 19.96
C ILE A 211 -27.02 0.39 19.63
N GLU A 212 -26.21 -0.53 19.14
CA GLU A 212 -26.58 -1.92 18.98
C GLU A 212 -25.98 -2.76 20.11
N VAL A 213 -26.83 -3.44 20.87
CA VAL A 213 -26.39 -4.26 22.02
C VAL A 213 -26.78 -5.72 21.79
N GLY A 214 -25.78 -6.60 21.80
CA GLY A 214 -26.00 -8.03 21.83
C GLY A 214 -26.63 -8.47 23.16
N GLY A 215 -27.91 -8.84 23.17
CA GLY A 215 -28.63 -9.31 24.36
C GLY A 215 -28.30 -10.74 24.79
N GLY A 216 -27.23 -11.34 24.21
CA GLY A 216 -26.84 -12.71 24.53
C GLY A 216 -27.65 -13.78 23.74
N SER A 217 -27.80 -14.96 24.31
CA SER A 217 -28.53 -16.06 23.66
C SER A 217 -29.48 -16.73 24.65
N VAL A 218 -30.67 -17.07 24.15
CA VAL A 218 -31.68 -17.86 24.87
C VAL A 218 -31.77 -19.23 24.24
N TYR A 219 -31.89 -20.27 25.09
CA TYR A 219 -32.05 -21.65 24.63
C TYR A 219 -33.50 -22.07 24.81
N GLU A 220 -34.11 -22.60 23.77
CA GLU A 220 -35.40 -23.25 23.78
C GLU A 220 -35.22 -24.70 23.29
N GLY A 221 -35.11 -25.62 24.24
CA GLY A 221 -34.76 -27.01 23.94
C GLY A 221 -33.36 -27.11 23.30
N THR A 222 -33.29 -27.62 22.07
CA THR A 222 -32.03 -27.72 21.30
C THR A 222 -31.73 -26.53 20.40
N ARG A 223 -32.63 -25.54 20.37
CA ARG A 223 -32.46 -24.34 19.54
C ARG A 223 -31.86 -23.20 20.36
N LYS A 224 -30.85 -22.56 19.80
CA LYS A 224 -30.21 -21.35 20.34
C LYS A 224 -30.71 -20.13 19.57
N TYR A 225 -31.36 -19.21 20.26
CA TYR A 225 -31.77 -17.92 19.70
C TYR A 225 -30.81 -16.84 20.18
N MET A 226 -30.25 -16.07 19.25
CA MET A 226 -29.48 -14.87 19.60
C MET A 226 -30.46 -13.71 19.76
N VAL A 227 -30.39 -13.05 20.90
CA VAL A 227 -31.15 -11.84 21.18
C VAL A 227 -30.27 -10.66 20.82
N ARG A 228 -30.79 -9.78 19.98
CA ARG A 228 -30.13 -8.54 19.55
C ARG A 228 -31.09 -7.40 19.77
N THR A 229 -30.63 -6.37 20.46
CA THR A 229 -31.38 -5.13 20.59
C THR A 229 -30.80 -4.13 19.59
N THR A 230 -31.58 -3.77 18.60
CA THR A 230 -31.25 -2.70 17.66
C THR A 230 -31.83 -1.41 18.18
N GLY A 231 -30.95 -0.49 18.61
CA GLY A 231 -31.31 0.85 19.03
C GLY A 231 -30.80 1.93 18.08
N GLU A 232 -30.26 1.53 16.91
CA GLU A 232 -29.80 2.48 15.90
C GLU A 232 -30.99 3.23 15.29
N PHE A 233 -30.82 4.51 15.11
CA PHE A 233 -31.83 5.36 14.44
C PHE A 233 -32.00 4.95 12.98
N SER A 234 -33.23 4.72 12.57
CA SER A 234 -33.58 4.30 11.21
C SER A 234 -34.04 5.44 10.32
N SER A 235 -34.39 6.58 10.92
CA SER A 235 -34.86 7.78 10.18
C SER A 235 -34.54 9.07 10.93
N ILE A 236 -34.54 10.17 10.17
CA ILE A 236 -34.34 11.53 10.71
C ILE A 236 -35.51 11.91 11.65
N ASP A 237 -36.72 11.47 11.32
CA ASP A 237 -37.90 11.73 12.14
C ASP A 237 -37.76 11.10 13.53
N GLU A 238 -37.23 9.87 13.59
CA GLU A 238 -36.95 9.17 14.86
C GLU A 238 -35.93 9.94 15.71
N ILE A 239 -34.89 10.50 15.08
CA ILE A 239 -33.92 11.36 15.78
C ILE A 239 -34.59 12.61 16.34
N ASN A 240 -35.43 13.28 15.55
CA ASN A 240 -36.13 14.47 15.97
C ASN A 240 -37.16 14.21 17.10
N ASP A 241 -37.76 13.01 17.12
CA ASP A 241 -38.72 12.60 18.14
C ASP A 241 -38.05 12.04 19.40
N THR A 242 -36.72 11.89 19.40
CA THR A 242 -35.97 11.34 20.53
C THR A 242 -36.04 12.24 21.75
N VAL A 243 -36.35 11.68 22.90
CA VAL A 243 -36.34 12.38 24.19
C VAL A 243 -34.89 12.55 24.65
N VAL A 244 -34.44 13.81 24.70
CA VAL A 244 -33.05 14.18 25.06
C VAL A 244 -32.88 14.70 26.46
N GLY A 245 -34.00 14.85 27.21
CA GLY A 245 -34.01 15.28 28.60
C GLY A 245 -35.41 15.47 29.14
N SER A 246 -35.51 16.03 30.37
CA SER A 246 -36.79 16.39 30.99
C SER A 246 -36.69 17.74 31.65
N ALA A 247 -37.72 18.56 31.51
CA ALA A 247 -37.83 19.88 32.17
C ALA A 247 -39.19 20.00 32.82
N ASN A 248 -39.26 20.42 34.09
CA ASN A 248 -40.49 20.57 34.87
C ASN A 248 -41.41 19.33 34.88
N GLY A 249 -40.82 18.11 34.76
CA GLY A 249 -41.59 16.86 34.74
C GLY A 249 -42.16 16.48 33.36
N TYR A 250 -41.82 17.21 32.31
CA TYR A 250 -42.17 16.90 30.92
C TYR A 250 -40.96 16.45 30.12
N ASP A 251 -41.15 15.49 29.25
CA ASP A 251 -40.12 15.03 28.32
C ASP A 251 -39.84 16.11 27.28
N VAL A 252 -38.54 16.37 27.05
CA VAL A 252 -38.04 17.32 26.05
C VAL A 252 -37.50 16.51 24.88
N LYS A 253 -38.09 16.67 23.70
CA LYS A 253 -37.64 16.06 22.47
C LYS A 253 -36.53 16.88 21.81
N LEU A 254 -35.78 16.27 20.89
CA LEU A 254 -34.77 16.97 20.10
C LEU A 254 -35.42 18.11 19.29
N SER A 255 -36.58 17.88 18.71
CA SER A 255 -37.37 18.88 17.99
C SER A 255 -37.77 20.11 18.81
N ASP A 256 -37.80 20.03 20.13
CA ASP A 256 -38.09 21.17 21.02
C ASP A 256 -36.89 22.12 21.15
N ILE A 257 -35.68 21.61 21.00
CA ILE A 257 -34.42 22.32 21.24
C ILE A 257 -33.62 22.58 19.95
N GLY A 258 -33.91 21.84 18.88
CA GLY A 258 -33.19 21.93 17.61
C GLY A 258 -33.88 21.16 16.50
N GLU A 259 -33.09 20.76 15.49
CA GLU A 259 -33.56 19.98 14.35
C GLU A 259 -32.46 19.11 13.81
N ALA A 260 -32.78 17.84 13.51
CA ALA A 260 -31.92 16.93 12.77
C ALA A 260 -32.37 16.87 11.31
N PHE A 261 -31.43 16.99 10.39
CA PHE A 261 -31.69 16.94 8.93
C PHE A 261 -30.50 16.31 8.20
N LEU A 262 -30.76 15.85 6.96
CA LEU A 262 -29.69 15.37 6.08
C LEU A 262 -28.88 16.57 5.57
N GLY A 263 -27.62 16.59 5.92
CA GLY A 263 -26.69 17.65 5.53
C GLY A 263 -25.42 17.06 4.93
N TYR A 264 -24.42 17.91 4.81
CA TYR A 264 -23.10 17.54 4.33
C TYR A 264 -22.04 17.96 5.33
N LYS A 265 -20.97 17.15 5.42
CA LYS A 265 -19.77 17.52 6.16
C LYS A 265 -19.12 18.74 5.53
N ASP A 266 -18.47 19.57 6.35
CA ASP A 266 -17.80 20.75 5.84
C ASP A 266 -16.69 20.35 4.86
N GLN A 267 -16.64 20.99 3.71
CA GLN A 267 -15.75 20.65 2.62
C GLN A 267 -14.33 21.17 2.90
N THR A 268 -13.37 20.28 2.96
CA THR A 268 -11.95 20.60 3.16
C THR A 268 -11.13 20.58 1.87
N SER A 269 -11.64 19.95 0.82
CA SER A 269 -10.96 19.82 -0.47
C SER A 269 -11.96 19.67 -1.62
N GLU A 270 -11.59 20.17 -2.78
CA GLU A 270 -12.37 20.03 -4.01
C GLU A 270 -11.58 19.21 -5.04
N VAL A 271 -12.30 18.40 -5.80
CA VAL A 271 -11.74 17.59 -6.88
C VAL A 271 -12.38 17.99 -8.20
N PHE A 272 -11.52 18.27 -9.19
CA PHE A 272 -11.95 18.54 -10.56
C PHE A 272 -11.36 17.51 -11.51
N ILE A 273 -12.20 16.89 -12.32
CA ILE A 273 -11.82 15.94 -13.37
C ILE A 273 -12.22 16.57 -14.70
N ASN A 274 -11.23 16.85 -15.57
CA ASN A 274 -11.46 17.53 -16.85
C ASN A 274 -12.22 18.88 -16.71
N GLY A 275 -11.94 19.63 -15.63
CA GLY A 275 -12.54 20.93 -15.35
C GLY A 275 -13.97 20.90 -14.80
N LYS A 276 -14.50 19.75 -14.45
CA LYS A 276 -15.79 19.56 -13.79
C LYS A 276 -15.59 19.01 -12.38
N PRO A 277 -16.41 19.42 -11.40
CA PRO A 277 -16.42 18.79 -10.09
C PRO A 277 -16.65 17.27 -10.24
N GLY A 278 -15.84 16.48 -9.57
CA GLY A 278 -15.88 15.02 -9.70
C GLY A 278 -15.41 14.32 -8.44
N VAL A 279 -15.33 12.99 -8.53
CA VAL A 279 -14.90 12.11 -7.46
C VAL A 279 -13.84 11.17 -7.99
N TYR A 280 -12.76 10.96 -7.24
CA TYR A 280 -11.80 9.92 -7.54
C TYR A 280 -11.65 8.94 -6.39
N ILE A 281 -11.26 7.73 -6.74
CA ILE A 281 -11.04 6.63 -5.81
C ILE A 281 -9.59 6.19 -5.94
N SER A 282 -8.86 6.27 -4.85
CA SER A 282 -7.46 5.91 -4.74
C SER A 282 -7.34 4.50 -4.15
N LEU A 283 -6.74 3.58 -4.89
CA LEU A 283 -6.61 2.18 -4.49
C LEU A 283 -5.21 1.90 -3.95
N GLN A 284 -5.15 1.43 -2.71
CA GLN A 284 -3.91 0.97 -2.08
C GLN A 284 -3.88 -0.56 -2.08
N LYS A 285 -2.73 -1.14 -2.41
CA LYS A 285 -2.55 -2.59 -2.34
C LYS A 285 -2.13 -3.05 -0.93
N GLN A 286 -2.42 -4.30 -0.61
CA GLN A 286 -1.86 -4.96 0.56
C GLN A 286 -0.34 -5.09 0.41
N SER A 287 0.39 -4.85 1.49
CA SER A 287 1.85 -5.06 1.52
C SER A 287 2.18 -6.50 1.12
N GLY A 288 3.23 -6.66 0.33
CA GLY A 288 3.63 -7.97 -0.19
C GLY A 288 2.80 -8.52 -1.36
N SER A 289 1.74 -7.83 -1.80
CA SER A 289 0.95 -8.25 -2.96
C SER A 289 1.62 -7.85 -4.27
N ASN A 290 1.50 -8.71 -5.29
CA ASN A 290 2.01 -8.44 -6.64
C ASN A 290 1.17 -7.38 -7.35
N SER A 291 1.75 -6.22 -7.67
CA SER A 291 1.06 -5.07 -8.26
C SER A 291 0.35 -5.38 -9.58
N VAL A 292 0.96 -6.22 -10.44
CA VAL A 292 0.36 -6.59 -11.73
C VAL A 292 -0.87 -7.50 -11.55
N ASN A 293 -0.81 -8.45 -10.62
CA ASN A 293 -1.92 -9.35 -10.33
C ASN A 293 -3.09 -8.61 -9.70
N VAL A 294 -2.80 -7.70 -8.76
CA VAL A 294 -3.82 -6.84 -8.13
C VAL A 294 -4.49 -5.96 -9.18
N ALA A 295 -3.72 -5.28 -10.04
CA ALA A 295 -4.28 -4.47 -11.11
C ALA A 295 -5.17 -5.29 -12.07
N ASN A 296 -4.76 -6.52 -12.44
CA ASN A 296 -5.59 -7.41 -13.25
C ASN A 296 -6.91 -7.79 -12.57
N ALA A 297 -6.90 -7.98 -11.25
CA ALA A 297 -8.12 -8.24 -10.48
C ALA A 297 -9.02 -7.00 -10.44
N VAL A 298 -8.42 -5.81 -10.27
CA VAL A 298 -9.14 -4.53 -10.29
C VAL A 298 -9.79 -4.27 -11.66
N TYR A 299 -9.10 -4.50 -12.78
CA TYR A 299 -9.69 -4.35 -14.11
C TYR A 299 -10.98 -5.18 -14.27
N LYS A 300 -10.97 -6.44 -13.84
CA LYS A 300 -12.16 -7.29 -13.88
C LYS A 300 -13.27 -6.74 -12.98
N LYS A 301 -12.89 -6.24 -11.80
CA LYS A 301 -13.86 -5.66 -10.86
C LYS A 301 -14.46 -4.36 -11.39
N ILE A 302 -13.71 -3.53 -12.11
CA ILE A 302 -14.22 -2.34 -12.79
C ILE A 302 -15.31 -2.72 -13.81
N GLU A 303 -15.10 -3.77 -14.62
CA GLU A 303 -16.11 -4.25 -15.57
C GLU A 303 -17.39 -4.70 -14.87
N GLU A 304 -17.27 -5.43 -13.74
CA GLU A 304 -18.41 -5.82 -12.91
C GLU A 304 -19.16 -4.60 -12.36
N ILE A 305 -18.41 -3.65 -11.76
CA ILE A 305 -18.99 -2.42 -11.19
C ILE A 305 -19.67 -1.59 -12.27
N GLN A 306 -19.02 -1.43 -13.44
CA GLN A 306 -19.60 -0.67 -14.55
C GLN A 306 -20.97 -1.22 -14.99
N SER A 307 -21.19 -2.53 -14.87
CA SER A 307 -22.47 -3.17 -15.24
C SER A 307 -23.62 -2.85 -14.29
N ILE A 308 -23.33 -2.42 -13.06
CA ILE A 308 -24.34 -2.10 -12.03
C ILE A 308 -24.51 -0.59 -11.81
N LEU A 309 -23.57 0.22 -12.32
CA LEU A 309 -23.67 1.67 -12.21
C LEU A 309 -24.88 2.20 -12.98
N PRO A 310 -25.53 3.27 -12.48
CA PRO A 310 -26.64 3.92 -13.17
C PRO A 310 -26.24 4.43 -14.56
N GLU A 311 -27.20 4.50 -15.47
CA GLU A 311 -26.98 5.06 -16.81
C GLU A 311 -26.37 6.48 -16.74
N GLY A 312 -25.35 6.71 -17.56
CA GLY A 312 -24.64 7.99 -17.63
C GLY A 312 -23.55 8.17 -16.56
N VAL A 313 -23.25 7.15 -15.76
CA VAL A 313 -22.11 7.16 -14.83
C VAL A 313 -21.07 6.15 -15.32
N SER A 314 -19.81 6.57 -15.37
CA SER A 314 -18.67 5.73 -15.76
C SER A 314 -17.58 5.75 -14.70
N LEU A 315 -16.89 4.61 -14.57
CA LEU A 315 -15.72 4.44 -13.73
C LEU A 315 -14.49 4.32 -14.65
N ASP A 316 -13.69 5.37 -14.72
CA ASP A 316 -12.56 5.49 -15.64
C ASP A 316 -11.23 5.46 -14.87
N ILE A 317 -10.19 4.88 -15.48
CA ILE A 317 -8.85 4.83 -14.89
C ILE A 317 -8.13 6.15 -15.20
N ILE A 318 -7.70 6.87 -14.16
CA ILE A 318 -6.88 8.10 -14.28
C ILE A 318 -5.40 7.75 -14.31
N SER A 319 -4.97 6.90 -13.39
CA SER A 319 -3.58 6.48 -13.23
C SER A 319 -3.52 5.00 -12.89
N ASP A 320 -2.55 4.30 -13.47
CA ASP A 320 -2.27 2.89 -13.23
C ASP A 320 -0.77 2.65 -13.23
N ASP A 321 -0.21 2.50 -12.05
CA ASP A 321 1.22 2.25 -11.86
C ASP A 321 1.63 0.87 -12.38
N SER A 322 0.69 -0.09 -12.46
CA SER A 322 0.95 -1.42 -13.00
C SER A 322 1.32 -1.39 -14.50
N THR A 323 0.89 -0.36 -15.22
CA THR A 323 1.24 -0.16 -16.64
C THR A 323 2.74 0.09 -16.78
N SER A 324 3.31 0.97 -15.95
CA SER A 324 4.76 1.24 -15.92
C SER A 324 5.56 -0.01 -15.58
N VAL A 325 5.06 -0.83 -14.66
CA VAL A 325 5.67 -2.12 -14.32
C VAL A 325 5.64 -3.09 -15.51
N ARG A 326 4.50 -3.22 -16.19
CA ARG A 326 4.36 -4.08 -17.39
C ARG A 326 5.27 -3.63 -18.52
N ASP A 327 5.34 -2.33 -18.78
CA ASP A 327 6.19 -1.78 -19.82
C ASP A 327 7.66 -2.03 -19.52
N THR A 328 8.07 -1.92 -18.26
CA THR A 328 9.43 -2.25 -17.82
C THR A 328 9.71 -3.74 -17.96
N LEU A 329 8.77 -4.61 -17.58
CA LEU A 329 8.90 -6.07 -17.79
C LEU A 329 9.02 -6.43 -19.27
N ASN A 330 8.19 -5.85 -20.13
CA ASN A 330 8.26 -6.06 -21.56
C ASN A 330 9.59 -5.57 -22.14
N SER A 331 10.07 -4.42 -21.69
CA SER A 331 11.38 -3.87 -22.07
C SER A 331 12.52 -4.77 -21.60
N LEU A 332 12.43 -5.34 -20.40
CA LEU A 332 13.39 -6.31 -19.87
C LEU A 332 13.44 -7.56 -20.77
N VAL A 333 12.28 -8.16 -21.07
CA VAL A 333 12.20 -9.36 -21.90
C VAL A 333 12.73 -9.08 -23.31
N SER A 334 12.36 -7.95 -23.91
CA SER A 334 12.84 -7.53 -25.23
C SER A 334 14.35 -7.31 -25.23
N SER A 335 14.89 -6.62 -24.22
CA SER A 335 16.34 -6.40 -24.08
C SER A 335 17.12 -7.70 -23.90
N ILE A 336 16.57 -8.65 -23.11
CA ILE A 336 17.17 -9.99 -22.97
C ILE A 336 17.20 -10.71 -24.34
N LEU A 337 16.10 -10.69 -25.07
CA LEU A 337 16.01 -11.36 -26.38
C LEU A 337 16.91 -10.70 -27.42
N GLU A 338 16.90 -9.39 -27.53
CA GLU A 338 17.75 -8.63 -28.47
C GLU A 338 19.22 -8.82 -28.15
N GLY A 339 19.60 -8.68 -26.85
CA GLY A 339 20.97 -8.91 -26.40
C GLY A 339 21.42 -10.36 -26.62
N PHE A 340 20.54 -11.33 -26.39
CA PHE A 340 20.79 -12.74 -26.69
C PHE A 340 21.05 -12.98 -28.18
N VAL A 341 20.17 -12.50 -29.05
CA VAL A 341 20.30 -12.66 -30.51
C VAL A 341 21.59 -12.00 -31.02
N LEU A 342 21.88 -10.78 -30.57
CA LEU A 342 23.07 -10.05 -30.93
C LEU A 342 24.33 -10.78 -30.47
N ALA A 343 24.35 -11.24 -29.20
CA ALA A 343 25.47 -11.99 -28.64
C ALA A 343 25.72 -13.28 -29.43
N VAL A 344 24.68 -14.06 -29.73
CA VAL A 344 24.78 -15.28 -30.53
C VAL A 344 25.33 -15.00 -31.92
N LEU A 345 24.87 -13.93 -32.57
CA LEU A 345 25.32 -13.53 -33.90
C LEU A 345 26.80 -13.11 -33.91
N VAL A 346 27.20 -12.25 -32.96
CA VAL A 346 28.60 -11.80 -32.84
C VAL A 346 29.52 -13.00 -32.54
N LEU A 347 29.15 -13.85 -31.61
CA LEU A 347 29.91 -15.04 -31.23
C LEU A 347 30.04 -16.01 -32.40
N PHE A 348 28.95 -16.20 -33.19
CA PHE A 348 29.01 -17.03 -34.37
C PHE A 348 29.98 -16.49 -35.43
N LEU A 349 30.00 -15.17 -35.65
CA LEU A 349 30.93 -14.52 -36.58
C LEU A 349 32.40 -14.66 -36.13
N PHE A 350 32.67 -14.50 -34.84
CA PHE A 350 34.04 -14.58 -34.31
C PHE A 350 34.54 -16.01 -34.18
N LEU A 351 33.76 -16.91 -33.57
CA LEU A 351 34.18 -18.28 -33.30
C LEU A 351 34.03 -19.21 -34.51
N ARG A 352 33.23 -18.85 -35.49
CA ARG A 352 32.90 -19.67 -36.68
C ARG A 352 32.56 -21.12 -36.35
N SER A 353 32.02 -21.37 -35.15
CA SER A 353 31.73 -22.70 -34.59
C SER A 353 30.35 -22.71 -33.95
N VAL A 354 29.39 -23.37 -34.59
CA VAL A 354 28.02 -23.53 -34.08
C VAL A 354 28.01 -24.16 -32.68
N LYS A 355 28.86 -25.15 -32.40
CA LYS A 355 28.89 -25.82 -31.11
C LYS A 355 29.29 -24.90 -29.96
N SER A 356 30.29 -24.06 -30.15
CA SER A 356 30.74 -23.08 -29.13
C SER A 356 29.68 -22.00 -28.94
N THR A 357 29.06 -21.54 -30.03
CA THR A 357 27.97 -20.54 -29.96
C THR A 357 26.75 -21.07 -29.18
N VAL A 358 26.34 -22.33 -29.38
CA VAL A 358 25.22 -22.93 -28.66
C VAL A 358 25.52 -23.06 -27.18
N ILE A 359 26.75 -23.43 -26.80
CA ILE A 359 27.14 -23.52 -25.37
C ILE A 359 26.98 -22.14 -24.69
N MET A 360 27.45 -21.08 -25.35
CA MET A 360 27.32 -19.71 -24.85
C MET A 360 25.85 -19.26 -24.80
N ALA A 361 25.09 -19.57 -25.85
CA ALA A 361 23.68 -19.24 -25.91
C ALA A 361 22.88 -19.86 -24.76
N ILE A 362 23.22 -21.06 -24.29
CA ILE A 362 22.59 -21.70 -23.15
C ILE A 362 23.00 -21.06 -21.83
N SER A 363 24.23 -20.54 -21.70
CA SER A 363 24.71 -19.95 -20.44
C SER A 363 23.94 -18.70 -20.02
N ILE A 364 23.50 -17.89 -20.98
CA ILE A 364 22.78 -16.61 -20.72
C ILE A 364 21.46 -16.83 -20.00
N PRO A 365 20.50 -17.61 -20.51
CA PRO A 365 19.23 -17.83 -19.83
C PRO A 365 19.42 -18.54 -18.49
N PHE A 366 20.40 -19.44 -18.36
CA PHE A 366 20.73 -20.06 -17.07
C PHE A 366 21.19 -19.04 -16.03
N SER A 367 22.05 -18.12 -16.41
CA SER A 367 22.54 -17.07 -15.50
C SER A 367 21.38 -16.19 -15.00
N VAL A 368 20.46 -15.81 -15.89
CA VAL A 368 19.25 -15.05 -15.54
C VAL A 368 18.39 -15.84 -14.57
N LEU A 369 18.11 -17.12 -14.86
CA LEU A 369 17.32 -17.98 -13.99
C LEU A 369 17.93 -18.16 -12.59
N ILE A 370 19.25 -18.33 -12.51
CA ILE A 370 19.96 -18.44 -11.23
C ILE A 370 19.87 -17.10 -10.47
N THR A 371 20.04 -15.97 -11.15
CA THR A 371 19.95 -14.65 -10.53
C THR A 371 18.57 -14.42 -9.95
N VAL A 372 17.50 -14.68 -10.71
CA VAL A 372 16.12 -14.57 -10.23
C VAL A 372 15.87 -15.51 -9.04
N LEU A 373 16.39 -16.74 -9.09
CA LEU A 373 16.29 -17.69 -7.99
C LEU A 373 16.94 -17.12 -6.70
N VAL A 374 18.14 -16.57 -6.82
CA VAL A 374 18.85 -15.95 -5.68
C VAL A 374 18.07 -14.73 -5.16
N MET A 375 17.50 -13.90 -6.05
CA MET A 375 16.66 -12.77 -5.66
C MET A 375 15.50 -13.23 -4.78
N VAL A 376 14.76 -14.26 -5.21
CA VAL A 376 13.61 -14.78 -4.45
C VAL A 376 14.03 -15.32 -3.09
N PHE A 377 15.11 -16.10 -3.01
CA PHE A 377 15.61 -16.61 -1.72
C PHE A 377 16.14 -15.51 -0.80
N SER A 378 16.55 -14.37 -1.37
CA SER A 378 17.01 -13.20 -0.62
C SER A 378 15.89 -12.22 -0.27
N GLY A 379 14.64 -12.52 -0.65
CA GLY A 379 13.49 -11.61 -0.44
C GLY A 379 13.54 -10.36 -1.30
N ILE A 380 14.32 -10.36 -2.40
CA ILE A 380 14.44 -9.20 -3.30
C ILE A 380 13.31 -9.26 -4.33
N THR A 381 12.51 -8.19 -4.40
CA THR A 381 11.40 -8.06 -5.36
C THR A 381 11.90 -7.72 -6.76
N LEU A 382 11.10 -8.09 -7.77
CA LEU A 382 11.34 -7.66 -9.14
C LEU A 382 10.70 -6.28 -9.35
N ASN A 383 11.52 -5.25 -9.34
CA ASN A 383 11.10 -3.85 -9.44
C ASN A 383 11.95 -3.11 -10.49
N MET A 384 11.64 -1.84 -10.77
CA MET A 384 12.35 -1.07 -11.81
C MET A 384 13.86 -1.04 -11.60
N ILE A 385 14.34 -0.98 -10.37
CA ILE A 385 15.78 -0.92 -10.05
C ILE A 385 16.43 -2.29 -10.29
N THR A 386 15.83 -3.37 -9.77
CA THR A 386 16.36 -4.73 -9.96
C THR A 386 16.29 -5.20 -11.40
N MET A 387 15.23 -4.82 -12.15
CA MET A 387 15.12 -5.10 -13.58
C MET A 387 16.21 -4.39 -14.38
N THR A 388 16.49 -3.11 -14.09
CA THR A 388 17.59 -2.37 -14.70
C THR A 388 18.94 -3.01 -14.38
N GLY A 389 19.15 -3.42 -13.13
CA GLY A 389 20.34 -4.16 -12.71
C GLY A 389 20.50 -5.50 -13.44
N LEU A 390 19.40 -6.24 -13.66
CA LEU A 390 19.41 -7.48 -14.45
C LEU A 390 19.84 -7.23 -15.92
N ILE A 391 19.29 -6.18 -16.56
CA ILE A 391 19.65 -5.81 -17.94
C ILE A 391 21.16 -5.56 -18.04
N LEU A 392 21.72 -4.76 -17.14
CA LEU A 392 23.15 -4.47 -17.09
C LEU A 392 23.98 -5.72 -16.78
N GLY A 393 23.52 -6.54 -15.82
CA GLY A 393 24.19 -7.77 -15.40
C GLY A 393 24.30 -8.80 -16.53
N ILE A 394 23.30 -8.93 -17.39
CA ILE A 394 23.30 -9.84 -18.53
C ILE A 394 24.47 -9.53 -19.46
N GLY A 395 24.72 -8.24 -19.77
CA GLY A 395 25.86 -7.82 -20.58
C GLY A 395 27.19 -8.27 -19.99
N MET A 396 27.39 -8.11 -18.70
CA MET A 396 28.62 -8.52 -18.00
C MET A 396 28.81 -10.04 -17.97
N VAL A 397 27.73 -10.81 -17.82
CA VAL A 397 27.76 -12.28 -17.82
C VAL A 397 28.13 -12.83 -19.20
N VAL A 398 27.60 -12.20 -20.26
CA VAL A 398 27.94 -12.56 -21.65
C VAL A 398 29.43 -12.36 -21.88
N ASP A 399 29.98 -11.21 -21.50
CA ASP A 399 31.39 -10.88 -21.68
C ASP A 399 32.31 -11.87 -20.92
N ALA A 400 32.04 -12.13 -19.64
CA ALA A 400 32.78 -13.11 -18.85
C ALA A 400 32.76 -14.52 -19.50
N SER A 401 31.62 -14.93 -20.03
CA SER A 401 31.47 -16.23 -20.70
C SER A 401 32.27 -16.29 -22.00
N VAL A 402 32.34 -15.20 -22.76
CA VAL A 402 33.16 -15.09 -23.99
C VAL A 402 34.62 -15.28 -23.67
N VAL A 403 35.15 -14.55 -22.69
CA VAL A 403 36.55 -14.62 -22.28
C VAL A 403 36.98 -16.04 -21.86
N VAL A 404 36.15 -16.71 -21.06
CA VAL A 404 36.41 -18.08 -20.63
C VAL A 404 36.43 -19.04 -21.83
N LEU A 405 35.47 -18.92 -22.74
CA LEU A 405 35.42 -19.80 -23.90
C LEU A 405 36.61 -19.58 -24.84
N GLU A 406 36.96 -18.30 -25.08
CA GLU A 406 38.13 -17.94 -25.90
C GLU A 406 39.40 -18.51 -25.32
N ASN A 407 39.59 -18.46 -23.99
CA ASN A 407 40.70 -19.03 -23.30
C ASN A 407 40.76 -20.55 -23.47
N ILE A 408 39.63 -21.24 -23.30
CA ILE A 408 39.52 -22.68 -23.55
C ILE A 408 39.88 -23.02 -24.99
N TYR A 409 39.39 -22.24 -25.95
CA TYR A 409 39.66 -22.43 -27.38
C TYR A 409 41.14 -22.24 -27.72
N SER A 410 41.77 -21.22 -27.13
CA SER A 410 43.21 -20.95 -27.33
C SER A 410 44.07 -22.14 -26.86
N TYR A 411 43.79 -22.73 -25.69
CA TYR A 411 44.47 -23.95 -25.20
C TYR A 411 44.21 -25.14 -26.15
N ARG A 412 42.99 -25.28 -26.66
CA ARG A 412 42.64 -26.34 -27.62
C ARG A 412 43.42 -26.24 -28.92
N MET A 413 43.60 -25.03 -29.42
CA MET A 413 44.38 -24.76 -30.64
C MET A 413 45.87 -25.08 -30.47
N ARG A 414 46.40 -25.01 -29.24
CA ARG A 414 47.77 -25.40 -28.89
C ARG A 414 47.95 -26.90 -28.76
N GLY A 415 46.92 -27.71 -29.07
CA GLY A 415 47.00 -29.17 -29.10
C GLY A 415 46.71 -29.90 -27.77
N THR A 416 46.26 -29.16 -26.74
CA THR A 416 45.86 -29.79 -25.47
C THR A 416 44.53 -30.55 -25.59
N SER A 417 44.33 -31.61 -24.78
CA SER A 417 43.09 -32.38 -24.78
C SER A 417 41.88 -31.50 -24.35
N ALA A 418 40.68 -31.82 -24.79
CA ALA A 418 39.48 -31.03 -24.48
C ALA A 418 39.25 -30.85 -22.98
N LYS A 419 39.45 -31.91 -22.20
CA LYS A 419 39.28 -31.91 -20.73
C LYS A 419 40.29 -30.98 -20.04
N VAL A 420 41.55 -31.05 -20.46
CA VAL A 420 42.64 -30.21 -19.91
C VAL A 420 42.45 -28.75 -20.32
N SER A 421 42.05 -28.50 -21.57
CA SER A 421 41.78 -27.16 -22.04
C SER A 421 40.62 -26.50 -21.26
N ALA A 422 39.57 -27.26 -20.96
CA ALA A 422 38.47 -26.78 -20.16
C ALA A 422 38.88 -26.53 -18.70
N GLU A 423 39.70 -27.40 -18.09
CA GLU A 423 40.19 -27.24 -16.71
C GLU A 423 41.04 -25.96 -16.56
N ILE A 424 42.04 -25.80 -17.45
CA ILE A 424 42.98 -24.65 -17.40
C ILE A 424 42.30 -23.35 -17.85
N GLY A 425 41.46 -23.41 -18.88
CA GLY A 425 40.81 -22.23 -19.45
C GLY A 425 39.75 -21.62 -18.53
N THR A 426 39.28 -22.34 -17.51
CA THR A 426 38.33 -21.87 -16.50
C THR A 426 38.97 -21.42 -15.19
N GLN A 427 40.28 -21.58 -15.04
CA GLN A 427 41.07 -21.07 -13.92
C GLN A 427 41.61 -19.68 -14.18
#